data_db1e1f6d0a4e9d6a349806da94e46d4c
#
_entry.id   db1e1f6d0a4e9d6a349806da94e46d4c
#
_cell.length_a   1.000
_cell.length_b   1.000
_cell.length_c   1.000
_cell.angle_alpha   90.00
_cell.angle_beta   90.00
_cell.angle_gamma   90.00
#
_symmetry.space_group_name_H-M   'P 1'
#
loop_
_entity.id
_entity.type
_entity.pdbx_description
1 polymer ?
#
loop_
_entity_poly.entity_id
_entity_poly.type
_entity_poly.pdbx_seq_one_letter_code
_entity_poly.pdbx_strand_id
1 'polypeptide(L)' 'MMTGPLGEDWWTAHEVADYLGVQVTTWRSWVSRQKVPQPDARIGATALWKRETITLWAANRPRKGER' A
#
# COMPACT_ATOMS: atom_id res chain seq x y z
N MET A 1 -13.89 3.68 -8.83
CA MET A 1 -13.80 3.53 -8.48
C MET A 1 -13.59 2.81 -7.62
N MET A 2 -13.43 2.19 -6.93
CA MET A 2 -13.15 1.63 -6.24
C MET A 2 -12.95 1.01 -5.80
N THR A 3 -12.86 0.32 -5.17
CA THR A 3 -12.26 -0.14 -5.07
C THR A 3 -11.94 -1.09 -4.11
N GLY A 4 -11.77 -1.51 -3.29
CA GLY A 4 -11.49 -2.60 -2.44
C GLY A 4 -12.73 -3.24 -1.96
N PRO A 5 -12.61 -4.38 -1.34
CA PRO A 5 -13.77 -5.10 -0.87
C PRO A 5 -14.55 -4.38 0.21
N LEU A 6 -13.96 -3.44 0.89
CA LEU A 6 -14.67 -2.72 1.88
C LEU A 6 -15.18 -1.39 1.39
N GLY A 7 -15.05 -1.12 0.11
CA GLY A 7 -15.56 0.09 -0.41
C GLY A 7 -14.52 0.92 -0.98
N GLU A 8 -14.70 2.19 -1.04
CA GLU A 8 -13.93 2.94 -1.83
C GLU A 8 -12.62 3.31 -1.41
N ASP A 9 -12.28 3.39 -0.27
CA ASP A 9 -10.97 3.88 0.14
C ASP A 9 -10.03 2.82 0.62
N TRP A 10 -10.28 1.58 0.29
CA TRP A 10 -9.42 0.49 0.73
C TRP A 10 -8.71 -0.14 -0.44
N TRP A 11 -7.41 -0.36 -0.30
CA TRP A 11 -6.59 -0.93 -1.36
C TRP A 11 -5.95 -2.23 -0.90
N THR A 12 -5.88 -3.18 -1.80
CA THR A 12 -5.15 -4.42 -1.54
C THR A 12 -3.68 -4.17 -1.87
N ALA A 13 -2.84 -5.15 -1.61
CA ALA A 13 -1.42 -5.03 -1.92
C ALA A 13 -1.20 -4.80 -3.41
N HIS A 14 -1.99 -5.43 -4.27
CA HIS A 14 -1.86 -5.23 -5.70
C HIS A 14 -2.18 -3.80 -6.08
N GLU A 15 -3.21 -3.25 -5.49
CA GLU A 15 -3.59 -1.88 -5.81
C GLU A 15 -2.56 -0.87 -5.31
N VAL A 16 -1.98 -1.13 -4.15
CA VAL A 16 -0.95 -0.27 -3.62
C VAL A 16 0.28 -0.32 -4.52
N ALA A 17 0.69 -1.52 -4.91
CA ALA A 17 1.86 -1.68 -5.76
C ALA A 17 1.64 -0.97 -7.09
N ASP A 18 0.44 -1.07 -7.62
CA ASP A 18 0.13 -0.43 -8.86
C ASP A 18 0.21 1.08 -8.73
N TYR A 19 -0.31 1.62 -7.66
CA TYR A 19 -0.26 3.05 -7.43
C TYR A 19 1.19 3.53 -7.32
N LEU A 20 2.04 2.76 -6.67
CA LEU A 20 3.42 3.14 -6.47
C LEU A 20 4.32 2.80 -7.66
N GLY A 21 3.81 2.04 -8.60
CA GLY A 21 4.60 1.66 -9.75
C GLY A 21 5.63 0.60 -9.45
N VAL A 22 5.38 -0.27 -8.50
CA VAL A 22 6.32 -1.34 -8.16
C VAL A 22 5.62 -2.67 -8.29
N GLN A 23 6.39 -3.75 -8.22
CA GLN A 23 5.82 -5.08 -8.27
C GLN A 23 5.18 -5.40 -6.94
N VAL A 24 4.14 -6.20 -6.95
CA VAL A 24 3.46 -6.57 -5.71
C VAL A 24 4.42 -7.34 -4.80
N THR A 25 5.33 -8.11 -5.37
CA THR A 25 6.28 -8.84 -4.54
C THR A 25 7.23 -7.88 -3.84
N THR A 26 7.58 -6.78 -4.50
CA THR A 26 8.41 -5.77 -3.88
C THR A 26 7.66 -5.12 -2.72
N TRP A 27 6.38 -4.79 -2.93
CA TRP A 27 5.58 -4.19 -1.88
C TRP A 27 5.48 -5.12 -0.68
N ARG A 28 5.23 -6.40 -0.93
CA ARG A 28 5.10 -7.36 0.15
C ARG A 28 6.41 -7.51 0.92
N SER A 29 7.52 -7.45 0.24
CA SER A 29 8.81 -7.53 0.88
C SER A 29 9.01 -6.33 1.81
N TRP A 30 8.63 -5.14 1.36
CA TRP A 30 8.75 -3.95 2.19
C TRP A 30 7.85 -4.04 3.43
N VAL A 31 6.65 -4.58 3.28
CA VAL A 31 5.75 -4.74 4.40
C VAL A 31 6.36 -5.72 5.40
N SER A 32 6.93 -6.80 4.90
CA SER A 32 7.54 -7.78 5.75
C SER A 32 8.70 -7.21 6.53
N ARG A 33 9.43 -6.28 5.94
CA ARG A 33 10.56 -5.67 6.63
C ARG A 33 10.14 -4.43 7.40
N GLN A 34 8.86 -4.16 7.42
CA GLN A 34 8.32 -3.03 8.16
C GLN A 34 8.88 -1.70 7.69
N LYS A 35 9.17 -1.60 6.40
CA LYS A 35 9.66 -0.36 5.85
C LYS A 35 8.56 0.53 5.36
N VAL A 36 7.32 0.10 5.40
CA VAL A 36 6.17 0.85 4.92
C VAL A 36 5.07 0.69 5.95
N PRO A 37 3.99 1.44 5.83
CA PRO A 37 2.90 1.33 6.80
C PRO A 37 2.32 -0.08 6.81
N GLN A 38 1.99 -0.55 7.97
CA GLN A 38 1.38 -1.86 8.09
C GLN A 38 -0.08 -1.76 7.71
N PRO A 39 -0.71 -2.88 7.36
CA PRO A 39 -2.11 -2.82 6.92
C PRO A 39 -3.02 -2.23 7.97
N ASP A 40 -4.00 -1.46 7.50
CA ASP A 40 -4.96 -0.86 8.40
C ASP A 40 -6.07 -1.85 8.75
N ALA A 41 -6.27 -2.87 7.96
CA ALA A 41 -7.29 -3.87 8.24
C ALA A 41 -6.92 -5.15 7.51
N ARG A 42 -7.62 -6.22 7.83
CA ARG A 42 -7.36 -7.48 7.18
C ARG A 42 -8.66 -8.24 7.09
N ILE A 43 -8.95 -8.82 5.97
CA ILE A 43 -10.10 -9.66 5.79
C ILE A 43 -9.58 -11.01 5.42
N GLY A 44 -9.72 -11.96 6.32
CA GLY A 44 -9.12 -13.27 6.12
C GLY A 44 -7.63 -13.11 5.98
N ALA A 45 -7.07 -13.55 4.90
CA ALA A 45 -5.64 -13.44 4.67
C ALA A 45 -5.29 -12.21 3.85
N THR A 46 -6.26 -11.38 3.51
CA THR A 46 -6.03 -10.24 2.65
C THR A 46 -5.79 -8.99 3.47
N ALA A 47 -4.64 -8.40 3.32
CA ALA A 47 -4.31 -7.16 4.00
C ALA A 47 -4.86 -5.98 3.21
N LEU A 48 -5.34 -4.98 3.89
CA LEU A 48 -5.90 -3.82 3.26
C LEU A 48 -5.33 -2.55 3.87
N TRP A 49 -5.08 -1.58 3.03
CA TRP A 49 -4.59 -0.29 3.49
C TRP A 49 -5.59 0.77 3.08
N LYS A 50 -5.76 1.79 3.89
CA LYS A 50 -6.60 2.89 3.50
C LYS A 50 -5.85 3.68 2.44
N ARG A 51 -6.56 4.17 1.44
CA ARG A 51 -5.93 4.95 0.40
C ARG A 51 -5.18 6.13 1.02
N GLU A 52 -5.77 6.76 2.00
CA GLU A 52 -5.15 7.89 2.65
C GLU A 52 -3.82 7.51 3.29
N THR A 53 -3.74 6.37 3.92
CA THR A 53 -2.52 5.92 4.55
C THR A 53 -1.41 5.84 3.51
N ILE A 54 -1.71 5.27 2.36
CA ILE A 54 -0.70 5.07 1.34
C ILE A 54 -0.34 6.39 0.66
N THR A 55 -1.31 7.21 0.34
CA THR A 55 -1.00 8.44 -0.36
C THR A 55 -0.21 9.41 0.51
N LEU A 56 -0.52 9.44 1.80
CA LEU A 56 0.23 10.30 2.70
C LEU A 56 1.66 9.78 2.87
N TRP A 57 1.80 8.48 3.01
CA TRP A 57 3.13 7.91 3.16
C TRP A 57 3.95 8.15 1.89
N ALA A 58 3.34 7.96 0.73
CA ALA A 58 4.06 8.13 -0.52
C ALA A 58 4.50 9.59 -0.72
N ALA A 59 3.68 10.51 -0.27
CA ALA A 59 4.02 11.90 -0.41
C ALA A 59 5.16 12.32 0.51
N ASN A 60 5.36 11.58 1.59
CA ASN A 60 6.39 11.93 2.53
C ASN A 60 7.65 11.09 2.45
N ARG A 61 7.66 10.08 1.64
CA ARG A 61 8.85 9.24 1.59
C ARG A 61 9.86 9.85 0.63
N PRO A 62 11.13 9.60 0.82
CA PRO A 62 12.13 10.14 -0.09
C PRO A 62 11.99 9.54 -1.47
N ARG A 63 12.19 10.33 -2.52
CA ARG A 63 12.13 9.84 -3.82
C ARG A 63 13.31 9.18 -4.18
N LYS A 64 13.23 8.19 -5.03
CA LYS A 64 14.30 7.48 -5.43
C LYS A 64 15.31 8.30 -6.00
N GLY A 65 15.62 8.99 -6.40
CA GLY A 65 16.68 9.68 -6.86
C GLY A 65 16.99 10.86 -6.07
N GLU A 66 16.37 11.09 -5.05
CA GLU A 66 16.69 12.12 -4.34
C GLU A 66 17.35 11.83 -3.25
N ARG A 67 18.11 11.33 -2.97
CA ARG A 67 18.74 11.00 -1.88
C ARG A 67 19.72 11.51 -1.77
#